data_9e3b5c2a60b751108482bb65e979c614
#
_entry.id   9e3b5c2a60b751108482bb65e979c614
#
_cell.length_a   1.000
_cell.length_b   1.000
_cell.length_c   1.000
_cell.angle_alpha   90.00
_cell.angle_beta   90.00
_cell.angle_gamma   90.00
#
_symmetry.space_group_name_H-M   'P 1'
#
loop_
_entity.id
_entity.type
_entity.pdbx_description
1 polymer ?
#
loop_
_entity_poly.entity_id
_entity_poly.type
_entity_poly.pdbx_seq_one_letter_code
_entity_poly.pdbx_strand_id
1 'polypeptide(L)'
;MTRGGFDGVAGCRHNIVMSPPPLTVFYGPAYVVEGKTETVTKSKLVAEMIEAGKAGEVWLEAPKLATRKELELIHTAEHVRSTFEDKGGFLEVGAWSQPLLDSILASTGGMRDAVKEALKNGRSGSLSSGLHHARRNSGNGFCQFNGLALAALEALKKVKTVGILDLDAHAGGGTFDILGDHPQVYLADVTVNSFDSWEPTDPQRHFYVEVDNPKGYLGHVEDALHSLERVDFLIYNAGMDTYAKAGGMKGITKDIIRKREKLVVHWAKARKIPHIFALAGGYKWDGLTLEQVAELHLETVKVFAA
;
A
#
# COMPACT_ATOMS: atom_id res chain seq x y z
N MET A 1 -26.75 18.69 -69.51
CA MET A 1 -26.44 19.43 -68.28
C MET A 1 -27.13 18.74 -67.13
N THR A 2 -26.45 17.87 -66.43
CA THR A 2 -26.95 17.30 -65.13
C THR A 2 -25.76 17.09 -64.24
N ARG A 3 -25.71 17.82 -63.12
CA ARG A 3 -24.66 17.72 -62.10
C ARG A 3 -24.95 16.54 -61.21
N GLY A 4 -24.03 15.60 -61.11
CA GLY A 4 -24.05 14.53 -60.14
C GLY A 4 -23.57 15.02 -58.78
N GLY A 5 -24.39 14.79 -57.73
CA GLY A 5 -24.03 15.04 -56.36
C GLY A 5 -23.09 13.97 -55.83
N PHE A 6 -22.06 14.38 -55.13
CA PHE A 6 -21.18 13.50 -54.34
C PHE A 6 -21.80 13.33 -52.94
N ASP A 7 -22.31 12.15 -52.66
CA ASP A 7 -22.70 11.77 -51.30
C ASP A 7 -21.43 11.49 -50.49
N GLY A 8 -21.16 12.34 -49.50
CA GLY A 8 -20.11 12.15 -48.50
C GLY A 8 -20.49 11.06 -47.51
N VAL A 9 -19.81 9.94 -47.60
CA VAL A 9 -19.86 8.89 -46.58
C VAL A 9 -19.17 9.39 -45.31
N ALA A 10 -19.95 9.76 -44.31
CA ALA A 10 -19.46 10.09 -42.99
C ALA A 10 -18.89 8.80 -42.33
N GLY A 11 -17.56 8.70 -42.31
CA GLY A 11 -16.86 7.62 -41.66
C GLY A 11 -17.13 7.64 -40.13
N CYS A 12 -17.89 6.69 -39.68
CA CYS A 12 -18.10 6.41 -38.27
C CYS A 12 -16.75 6.06 -37.61
N ARG A 13 -16.10 7.00 -36.93
CA ARG A 13 -14.92 6.69 -36.13
C ARG A 13 -15.38 5.88 -34.93
N HIS A 14 -15.20 4.57 -34.99
CA HIS A 14 -15.32 3.73 -33.82
C HIS A 14 -14.21 4.14 -32.85
N ASN A 15 -14.58 4.76 -31.75
CA ASN A 15 -13.69 4.94 -30.62
C ASN A 15 -13.40 3.54 -30.05
N ILE A 16 -12.26 2.99 -30.45
CA ILE A 16 -11.73 1.77 -29.81
C ILE A 16 -11.40 2.19 -28.39
N VAL A 17 -12.25 1.85 -27.43
CA VAL A 17 -11.94 1.94 -26.01
C VAL A 17 -10.88 0.89 -25.75
N MET A 18 -9.62 1.29 -25.74
CA MET A 18 -8.51 0.42 -25.36
C MET A 18 -8.74 -0.04 -23.92
N SER A 19 -8.69 -1.34 -23.70
CA SER A 19 -8.67 -1.88 -22.33
C SER A 19 -7.53 -1.24 -21.56
N PRO A 20 -7.72 -0.92 -20.27
CA PRO A 20 -6.62 -0.39 -19.47
C PRO A 20 -5.46 -1.39 -19.47
N PRO A 21 -4.20 -0.94 -19.42
CA PRO A 21 -3.05 -1.84 -19.37
C PRO A 21 -3.16 -2.78 -18.15
N PRO A 22 -2.58 -3.99 -18.22
CA PRO A 22 -2.50 -4.89 -17.08
C PRO A 22 -1.95 -4.18 -15.83
N LEU A 23 -2.40 -4.62 -14.65
CA LEU A 23 -1.89 -4.07 -13.39
C LEU A 23 -0.46 -4.57 -13.16
N THR A 24 0.51 -3.68 -13.04
CA THR A 24 1.85 -4.04 -12.60
C THR A 24 1.92 -4.03 -11.08
N VAL A 25 2.37 -5.13 -10.48
CA VAL A 25 2.56 -5.29 -9.04
C VAL A 25 4.01 -5.67 -8.75
N PHE A 26 4.65 -4.95 -7.85
CA PHE A 26 6.04 -5.20 -7.49
C PHE A 26 6.15 -6.32 -6.47
N TYR A 27 6.88 -7.35 -6.88
CA TYR A 27 7.26 -8.52 -6.08
C TYR A 27 8.48 -9.19 -6.69
N GLY A 28 9.32 -9.77 -5.85
CA GLY A 28 10.43 -10.61 -6.27
C GLY A 28 10.85 -11.57 -5.16
N PRO A 29 11.64 -12.62 -5.46
CA PRO A 29 12.08 -13.60 -4.45
C PRO A 29 12.75 -12.98 -3.22
N ALA A 30 13.39 -11.82 -3.39
CA ALA A 30 14.01 -11.09 -2.29
C ALA A 30 13.02 -10.62 -1.21
N TYR A 31 11.69 -10.54 -1.50
CA TYR A 31 10.70 -10.19 -0.48
C TYR A 31 10.60 -11.21 0.65
N VAL A 32 11.01 -12.45 0.41
CA VAL A 32 10.73 -13.59 1.28
C VAL A 32 12.00 -14.11 1.93
N VAL A 33 11.94 -14.29 3.23
CA VAL A 33 12.95 -15.02 3.99
C VAL A 33 12.25 -16.17 4.71
N GLU A 34 12.57 -17.40 4.35
CA GLU A 34 11.95 -18.60 4.91
C GLU A 34 12.16 -18.69 6.43
N GLY A 35 11.16 -19.24 7.13
CA GLY A 35 11.20 -19.39 8.59
C GLY A 35 11.04 -18.09 9.38
N LYS A 36 10.66 -17.00 8.72
CA LYS A 36 10.35 -15.71 9.35
C LYS A 36 8.84 -15.51 9.52
N THR A 37 8.46 -14.34 10.03
CA THR A 37 7.07 -13.95 10.30
C THR A 37 6.24 -13.83 9.03
N GLU A 38 4.92 -13.81 9.14
CA GLU A 38 3.98 -13.60 8.03
C GLU A 38 4.27 -12.31 7.26
N THR A 39 4.81 -11.29 7.94
CA THR A 39 5.20 -10.01 7.33
C THR A 39 6.13 -10.21 6.13
N VAL A 40 7.06 -11.17 6.20
CA VAL A 40 8.05 -11.42 5.13
C VAL A 40 7.82 -12.74 4.37
N THR A 41 6.70 -13.43 4.58
CA THR A 41 6.43 -14.72 3.94
C THR A 41 5.14 -14.76 3.10
N LYS A 42 4.10 -14.04 3.52
CA LYS A 42 2.78 -14.06 2.86
C LYS A 42 2.79 -13.58 1.41
N SER A 43 3.69 -12.65 1.05
CA SER A 43 3.81 -12.10 -0.30
C SER A 43 4.07 -13.18 -1.36
N LYS A 44 4.79 -14.26 -1.01
CA LYS A 44 5.04 -15.41 -1.90
C LYS A 44 3.73 -16.08 -2.33
N LEU A 45 2.85 -16.38 -1.37
CA LEU A 45 1.58 -17.04 -1.67
C LEU A 45 0.64 -16.14 -2.48
N VAL A 46 0.66 -14.83 -2.23
CA VAL A 46 -0.10 -13.87 -3.04
C VAL A 46 0.43 -13.86 -4.48
N ALA A 47 1.76 -13.85 -4.66
CA ALA A 47 2.39 -13.89 -5.98
C ALA A 47 2.06 -15.19 -6.73
N GLU A 48 2.15 -16.35 -6.08
CA GLU A 48 1.77 -17.65 -6.65
C GLU A 48 0.29 -17.68 -7.09
N MET A 49 -0.60 -17.05 -6.33
CA MET A 49 -2.01 -16.90 -6.70
C MET A 49 -2.22 -15.97 -7.91
N ILE A 50 -1.43 -14.92 -8.03
CA ILE A 50 -1.42 -14.01 -9.19
C ILE A 50 -0.94 -14.79 -10.44
N GLU A 51 0.18 -15.49 -10.35
CA GLU A 51 0.74 -16.32 -11.43
C GLU A 51 -0.22 -17.44 -11.87
N ALA A 52 -1.02 -17.97 -10.93
CA ALA A 52 -2.10 -18.91 -11.22
C ALA A 52 -3.36 -18.25 -11.84
N GLY A 53 -3.33 -16.95 -12.19
CA GLY A 53 -4.41 -16.24 -12.86
C GLY A 53 -5.61 -15.88 -11.95
N LYS A 54 -5.47 -15.97 -10.62
CA LYS A 54 -6.58 -15.74 -9.68
C LYS A 54 -6.93 -14.26 -9.44
N ALA A 55 -6.15 -13.34 -10.02
CA ALA A 55 -6.32 -11.89 -9.84
C ALA A 55 -6.66 -11.11 -11.13
N GLY A 56 -6.89 -11.80 -12.25
CA GLY A 56 -7.05 -11.14 -13.55
C GLY A 56 -5.71 -10.85 -14.23
N GLU A 57 -5.66 -9.84 -15.10
CA GLU A 57 -4.44 -9.47 -15.83
C GLU A 57 -3.50 -8.64 -14.93
N VAL A 58 -2.58 -9.33 -14.27
CA VAL A 58 -1.58 -8.74 -13.38
C VAL A 58 -0.19 -9.21 -13.78
N TRP A 59 0.74 -8.27 -13.89
CA TRP A 59 2.15 -8.53 -14.12
C TRP A 59 2.94 -8.35 -12.83
N LEU A 60 3.82 -9.30 -12.54
CA LEU A 60 4.76 -9.19 -11.42
C LEU A 60 6.11 -8.69 -11.92
N GLU A 61 6.63 -7.64 -11.30
CA GLU A 61 7.96 -7.10 -11.56
C GLU A 61 8.82 -7.09 -10.30
N ALA A 62 10.10 -7.47 -10.45
CA ALA A 62 11.04 -7.40 -9.36
C ALA A 62 11.43 -5.93 -9.09
N PRO A 63 11.28 -5.43 -7.85
CA PRO A 63 11.69 -4.07 -7.52
C PRO A 63 13.21 -3.94 -7.42
N LYS A 64 13.68 -2.71 -7.59
CA LYS A 64 15.04 -2.36 -7.19
C LYS A 64 15.10 -2.16 -5.68
N LEU A 65 16.14 -2.67 -5.04
CA LEU A 65 16.38 -2.45 -3.62
C LEU A 65 16.43 -0.96 -3.30
N ALA A 66 15.87 -0.56 -2.15
CA ALA A 66 16.04 0.79 -1.65
C ALA A 66 17.51 1.03 -1.32
N THR A 67 18.04 2.20 -1.67
CA THR A 67 19.41 2.58 -1.41
C THR A 67 19.54 3.32 -0.07
N ARG A 68 20.75 3.31 0.53
CA ARG A 68 21.04 4.10 1.74
C ARG A 68 20.64 5.56 1.56
N LYS A 69 20.97 6.16 0.42
CA LYS A 69 20.65 7.56 0.12
C LYS A 69 19.16 7.84 0.10
N GLU A 70 18.35 6.92 -0.42
CA GLU A 70 16.89 7.05 -0.41
C GLU A 70 16.34 6.90 1.02
N LEU A 71 16.87 5.97 1.81
CA LEU A 71 16.46 5.76 3.18
C LEU A 71 16.81 6.96 4.10
N GLU A 72 17.94 7.62 3.87
CA GLU A 72 18.34 8.82 4.60
C GLU A 72 17.43 10.05 4.32
N LEU A 73 16.56 10.00 3.31
CA LEU A 73 15.53 11.02 3.10
C LEU A 73 14.40 10.94 4.16
N ILE A 74 14.19 9.77 4.72
CA ILE A 74 13.04 9.47 5.62
C ILE A 74 13.49 9.05 7.02
N HIS A 75 14.72 8.59 7.17
CA HIS A 75 15.29 8.14 8.44
C HIS A 75 16.58 8.89 8.78
N THR A 76 16.98 8.85 10.04
CA THR A 76 18.28 9.37 10.46
C THR A 76 19.41 8.53 9.87
N ALA A 77 20.54 9.18 9.54
CA ALA A 77 21.74 8.49 9.05
C ALA A 77 22.24 7.42 10.02
N GLU A 78 22.03 7.60 11.33
CA GLU A 78 22.41 6.63 12.35
C GLU A 78 21.55 5.36 12.26
N HIS A 79 20.21 5.48 12.15
CA HIS A 79 19.33 4.33 12.00
C HIS A 79 19.62 3.56 10.70
N VAL A 80 19.83 4.27 9.60
CA VAL A 80 20.23 3.64 8.32
C VAL A 80 21.56 2.93 8.47
N ARG A 81 22.60 3.59 9.02
CA ARG A 81 23.92 3.01 9.21
C ARG A 81 23.86 1.77 10.09
N SER A 82 23.24 1.83 11.25
CA SER A 82 23.15 0.68 12.17
C SER A 82 22.45 -0.52 11.53
N THR A 83 21.36 -0.30 10.78
CA THR A 83 20.66 -1.37 10.04
C THR A 83 21.58 -2.10 9.05
N PHE A 84 22.48 -1.39 8.38
CA PHE A 84 23.39 -2.01 7.40
C PHE A 84 24.66 -2.62 8.04
N GLU A 85 25.13 -2.11 9.16
CA GLU A 85 26.47 -2.38 9.68
C GLU A 85 26.47 -3.23 10.96
N ASP A 86 25.42 -3.19 11.77
CA ASP A 86 25.34 -4.00 13.01
C ASP A 86 24.89 -5.43 12.70
N LYS A 87 25.85 -6.20 12.14
CA LYS A 87 25.62 -7.58 11.71
C LYS A 87 25.44 -8.57 12.87
N GLY A 88 25.72 -8.17 14.10
CA GLY A 88 25.46 -8.96 15.32
C GLY A 88 24.11 -8.66 15.96
N GLY A 89 23.40 -7.63 15.48
CA GLY A 89 22.15 -7.13 16.04
C GLY A 89 20.90 -7.81 15.49
N PHE A 90 19.78 -7.19 15.85
CA PHE A 90 18.46 -7.59 15.39
C PHE A 90 17.84 -6.50 14.52
N LEU A 91 17.14 -6.92 13.48
CA LEU A 91 16.20 -6.12 12.72
C LEU A 91 14.78 -6.40 13.25
N GLU A 92 13.82 -5.55 12.95
CA GLU A 92 12.44 -5.68 13.47
C GLU A 92 11.78 -7.06 13.19
N VAL A 93 12.22 -7.76 12.17
CA VAL A 93 11.69 -9.08 11.78
C VAL A 93 12.64 -10.24 12.09
N GLY A 94 13.68 -10.04 12.88
CA GLY A 94 14.56 -11.10 13.36
C GLY A 94 16.06 -10.77 13.36
N ALA A 95 16.89 -11.76 13.69
CA ALA A 95 18.35 -11.60 13.71
C ALA A 95 18.85 -11.14 12.34
N TRP A 96 19.81 -10.22 12.36
CA TRP A 96 20.42 -9.67 11.16
C TRP A 96 20.97 -10.78 10.25
N SER A 97 20.64 -10.71 8.99
CA SER A 97 21.24 -11.51 7.91
C SER A 97 21.13 -10.75 6.60
N GLN A 98 22.03 -11.01 5.66
CA GLN A 98 21.98 -10.33 4.36
C GLN A 98 20.65 -10.59 3.61
N PRO A 99 20.09 -11.83 3.56
CA PRO A 99 18.78 -12.05 2.96
C PRO A 99 17.65 -11.26 3.63
N LEU A 100 17.71 -11.08 4.96
CA LEU A 100 16.70 -10.32 5.67
C LEU A 100 16.81 -8.82 5.38
N LEU A 101 18.02 -8.28 5.33
CA LEU A 101 18.25 -6.90 4.90
C LEU A 101 17.76 -6.69 3.46
N ASP A 102 18.10 -7.60 2.54
CA ASP A 102 17.65 -7.52 1.14
C ASP A 102 16.13 -7.56 1.03
N SER A 103 15.45 -8.36 1.85
CA SER A 103 13.98 -8.42 1.92
C SER A 103 13.37 -7.07 2.36
N ILE A 104 13.92 -6.46 3.39
CA ILE A 104 13.51 -5.15 3.88
C ILE A 104 13.73 -4.08 2.80
N LEU A 105 14.89 -4.10 2.15
CA LEU A 105 15.22 -3.16 1.08
C LEU A 105 14.37 -3.35 -0.17
N ALA A 106 14.04 -4.59 -0.53
CA ALA A 106 13.15 -4.91 -1.64
C ALA A 106 11.72 -4.45 -1.36
N SER A 107 11.20 -4.73 -0.15
CA SER A 107 9.88 -4.29 0.30
C SER A 107 9.75 -2.76 0.26
N THR A 108 10.74 -2.04 0.81
CA THR A 108 10.76 -0.57 0.81
C THR A 108 10.91 -0.01 -0.61
N GLY A 109 11.82 -0.58 -1.42
CA GLY A 109 12.04 -0.17 -2.81
C GLY A 109 10.85 -0.44 -3.72
N GLY A 110 10.09 -1.51 -3.46
CA GLY A 110 8.88 -1.85 -4.19
C GLY A 110 7.80 -0.78 -4.10
N MET A 111 7.66 -0.13 -2.96
CA MET A 111 6.75 1.00 -2.80
C MET A 111 7.14 2.19 -3.69
N ARG A 112 8.42 2.53 -3.72
CA ARG A 112 8.96 3.56 -4.62
C ARG A 112 8.71 3.24 -6.09
N ASP A 113 8.94 1.99 -6.50
CA ASP A 113 8.79 1.59 -7.90
C ASP A 113 7.30 1.49 -8.29
N ALA A 114 6.40 1.09 -7.36
CA ALA A 114 4.96 1.16 -7.56
C ALA A 114 4.48 2.60 -7.83
N VAL A 115 5.02 3.60 -7.12
CA VAL A 115 4.72 5.01 -7.40
C VAL A 115 5.12 5.39 -8.82
N LYS A 116 6.34 5.05 -9.26
CA LYS A 116 6.82 5.37 -10.61
C LYS A 116 5.92 4.75 -11.68
N GLU A 117 5.43 3.55 -11.44
CA GLU A 117 4.53 2.86 -12.36
C GLU A 117 3.13 3.49 -12.37
N ALA A 118 2.56 3.78 -11.20
CA ALA A 118 1.24 4.41 -11.11
C ALA A 118 1.20 5.81 -11.72
N LEU A 119 2.29 6.57 -11.64
CA LEU A 119 2.41 7.87 -12.31
C LEU A 119 2.37 7.77 -13.84
N LYS A 120 2.67 6.60 -14.43
CA LYS A 120 2.58 6.35 -15.89
C LYS A 120 1.22 5.77 -16.27
N ASN A 121 0.75 4.76 -15.53
CA ASN A 121 -0.36 3.91 -15.90
C ASN A 121 -1.60 4.08 -15.02
N GLY A 122 -1.57 5.03 -14.07
CA GLY A 122 -2.70 5.38 -13.18
C GLY A 122 -2.81 4.51 -11.95
N ARG A 123 -2.32 3.25 -11.97
CA ARG A 123 -2.37 2.35 -10.82
C ARG A 123 -1.23 1.35 -10.81
N SER A 124 -0.85 0.93 -9.61
CA SER A 124 0.14 -0.13 -9.37
C SER A 124 0.02 -0.64 -7.93
N GLY A 125 0.88 -1.56 -7.53
CA GLY A 125 0.94 -2.04 -6.16
C GLY A 125 2.27 -2.68 -5.84
N SER A 126 2.47 -2.97 -4.56
CA SER A 126 3.60 -3.76 -4.11
C SER A 126 3.13 -4.79 -3.07
N LEU A 127 3.61 -6.02 -3.19
CA LEU A 127 3.36 -7.03 -2.18
C LEU A 127 4.17 -6.79 -0.90
N SER A 128 4.45 -5.51 -0.62
CA SER A 128 5.21 -5.03 0.54
C SER A 128 4.39 -5.12 1.83
N SER A 129 5.08 -5.35 2.93
CA SER A 129 4.51 -5.36 4.28
C SER A 129 5.59 -4.90 5.26
N GLY A 130 5.18 -4.53 6.50
CA GLY A 130 6.10 -4.09 7.53
C GLY A 130 6.70 -2.71 7.24
N LEU A 131 5.86 -1.68 7.06
CA LEU A 131 6.27 -0.35 6.60
C LEU A 131 5.92 0.78 7.58
N HIS A 132 4.68 0.85 8.08
CA HIS A 132 4.08 2.06 8.66
C HIS A 132 4.49 2.38 10.10
N HIS A 133 5.01 1.43 10.83
CA HIS A 133 5.48 1.65 12.22
C HIS A 133 6.92 2.17 12.32
N ALA A 134 7.74 2.03 11.25
CA ALA A 134 9.11 2.51 11.29
C ALA A 134 9.14 4.04 11.43
N ARG A 135 9.82 4.52 12.49
CA ARG A 135 9.98 5.92 12.85
C ARG A 135 11.23 6.51 12.21
N ARG A 136 11.39 7.82 12.31
CA ARG A 136 12.56 8.51 11.75
C ARG A 136 13.90 7.95 12.23
N ASN A 137 13.98 7.53 13.49
CA ASN A 137 15.24 7.11 14.12
C ASN A 137 15.29 5.65 14.57
N SER A 138 14.23 4.87 14.31
CA SER A 138 14.15 3.46 14.76
C SER A 138 13.17 2.65 13.93
N GLY A 139 13.37 1.34 13.88
CA GLY A 139 12.32 0.41 13.53
C GLY A 139 11.31 0.26 14.66
N ASN A 140 10.14 -0.28 14.36
CA ASN A 140 9.08 -0.62 15.30
C ASN A 140 8.09 -1.59 14.67
N GLY A 141 7.44 -2.47 15.45
CA GLY A 141 6.28 -3.26 15.02
C GLY A 141 6.48 -4.04 13.71
N PHE A 142 7.56 -4.78 13.57
CA PHE A 142 7.98 -5.49 12.35
C PHE A 142 8.38 -4.61 11.16
N CYS A 143 8.44 -3.29 11.34
CA CYS A 143 8.77 -2.31 10.31
C CYS A 143 10.18 -1.75 10.54
N GLN A 144 11.14 -2.09 9.69
CA GLN A 144 12.52 -1.58 9.79
C GLN A 144 12.68 -0.22 9.12
N PHE A 145 12.09 -0.03 7.93
CA PHE A 145 12.07 1.22 7.19
C PHE A 145 10.66 1.55 6.71
N ASN A 146 10.31 2.83 6.67
CA ASN A 146 8.99 3.29 6.29
C ASN A 146 8.85 3.46 4.76
N GLY A 147 8.42 2.39 4.08
CA GLY A 147 8.23 2.42 2.64
C GLY A 147 7.07 3.32 2.18
N LEU A 148 6.07 3.61 3.05
CA LEU A 148 5.00 4.56 2.73
C LEU A 148 5.56 5.98 2.66
N ALA A 149 6.44 6.35 3.58
CA ALA A 149 7.12 7.65 3.58
C ALA A 149 8.02 7.80 2.35
N LEU A 150 8.79 6.77 1.99
CA LEU A 150 9.60 6.80 0.77
C LEU A 150 8.73 6.96 -0.48
N ALA A 151 7.60 6.24 -0.57
CA ALA A 151 6.65 6.35 -1.66
C ALA A 151 6.06 7.77 -1.76
N ALA A 152 5.70 8.39 -0.62
CA ALA A 152 5.18 9.75 -0.61
C ALA A 152 6.19 10.76 -1.17
N LEU A 153 7.45 10.70 -0.72
CA LEU A 153 8.51 11.58 -1.24
C LEU A 153 8.81 11.31 -2.73
N GLU A 154 8.70 10.07 -3.21
CA GLU A 154 8.86 9.77 -4.63
C GLU A 154 7.71 10.37 -5.46
N ALA A 155 6.46 10.27 -5.00
CA ALA A 155 5.30 10.83 -5.68
C ALA A 155 5.35 12.37 -5.75
N LEU A 156 5.77 13.03 -4.67
CA LEU A 156 5.91 14.49 -4.58
C LEU A 156 6.93 15.08 -5.58
N LYS A 157 7.77 14.27 -6.20
CA LYS A 157 8.61 14.72 -7.32
C LYS A 157 7.80 15.05 -8.58
N LYS A 158 6.53 14.61 -8.66
CA LYS A 158 5.68 14.73 -9.85
C LYS A 158 4.29 15.29 -9.58
N VAL A 159 3.80 15.23 -8.36
CA VAL A 159 2.49 15.74 -7.94
C VAL A 159 2.65 16.78 -6.83
N LYS A 160 1.60 17.57 -6.56
CA LYS A 160 1.66 18.62 -5.53
C LYS A 160 1.32 18.10 -4.14
N THR A 161 0.40 17.13 -4.06
CA THR A 161 -0.10 16.60 -2.79
C THR A 161 -0.23 15.09 -2.84
N VAL A 162 0.06 14.43 -1.72
CA VAL A 162 -0.04 12.98 -1.56
C VAL A 162 -0.88 12.65 -0.35
N GLY A 163 -1.83 11.74 -0.50
CA GLY A 163 -2.59 11.14 0.58
C GLY A 163 -2.06 9.75 0.92
N ILE A 164 -1.93 9.47 2.20
CA ILE A 164 -1.71 8.12 2.71
C ILE A 164 -2.98 7.72 3.45
N LEU A 165 -3.65 6.69 2.97
CA LEU A 165 -4.78 6.04 3.61
C LEU A 165 -4.28 4.75 4.25
N ASP A 166 -4.23 4.74 5.58
CA ASP A 166 -3.86 3.56 6.35
C ASP A 166 -5.10 2.87 6.90
N LEU A 167 -5.33 1.65 6.47
CA LEU A 167 -6.43 0.78 6.91
C LEU A 167 -5.90 -0.54 7.49
N ASP A 168 -4.72 -0.51 8.08
CA ASP A 168 -4.18 -1.58 8.93
C ASP A 168 -4.93 -1.60 10.27
N ALA A 169 -4.88 -2.71 11.00
CA ALA A 169 -5.49 -2.78 12.32
C ALA A 169 -4.82 -1.84 13.32
N HIS A 170 -3.55 -1.58 13.13
CA HIS A 170 -2.70 -0.75 14.00
C HIS A 170 -2.46 0.61 13.37
N ALA A 171 -2.31 1.62 14.20
CA ALA A 171 -2.08 2.97 13.70
C ALA A 171 -0.70 3.14 13.05
N GLY A 172 -0.61 4.02 12.05
CA GLY A 172 0.63 4.33 11.34
C GLY A 172 1.46 5.43 12.02
N GLY A 173 1.70 5.31 13.34
CA GLY A 173 2.43 6.32 14.12
C GLY A 173 3.85 6.59 13.61
N GLY A 174 4.52 5.58 13.03
CA GLY A 174 5.81 5.78 12.38
C GLY A 174 5.71 6.64 11.12
N THR A 175 4.66 6.45 10.32
CA THR A 175 4.40 7.31 9.14
C THR A 175 4.12 8.75 9.57
N PHE A 176 3.34 8.93 10.64
CA PHE A 176 3.08 10.25 11.22
C PHE A 176 4.35 10.91 11.77
N ASP A 177 5.22 10.16 12.48
CA ASP A 177 6.51 10.66 13.00
C ASP A 177 7.42 11.21 11.88
N ILE A 178 7.37 10.62 10.69
CA ILE A 178 8.20 11.03 9.56
C ILE A 178 7.56 12.17 8.75
N LEU A 179 6.26 12.11 8.50
CA LEU A 179 5.57 12.94 7.52
C LEU A 179 4.51 13.89 8.09
N GLY A 180 4.18 13.80 9.37
CA GLY A 180 3.12 14.63 9.99
C GLY A 180 3.29 16.12 9.78
N ASP A 181 4.53 16.61 9.82
CA ASP A 181 4.83 18.03 9.58
C ASP A 181 5.03 18.37 8.08
N HIS A 182 4.97 17.39 7.17
CA HIS A 182 5.21 17.65 5.76
C HIS A 182 3.99 18.32 5.10
N PRO A 183 4.09 19.58 4.61
CA PRO A 183 2.94 20.39 4.23
C PRO A 183 2.15 19.88 3.02
N GLN A 184 2.73 18.97 2.24
CA GLN A 184 2.12 18.42 1.02
C GLN A 184 1.58 16.98 1.23
N VAL A 185 1.68 16.44 2.46
CA VAL A 185 1.23 15.08 2.79
C VAL A 185 -0.02 15.16 3.67
N TYR A 186 -1.01 14.36 3.32
CA TYR A 186 -2.26 14.17 4.02
C TYR A 186 -2.28 12.75 4.57
N LEU A 187 -2.56 12.60 5.86
CA LEU A 187 -2.58 11.31 6.55
C LEU A 187 -4.00 11.00 7.01
N ALA A 188 -4.51 9.85 6.63
CA ALA A 188 -5.80 9.34 7.07
C ALA A 188 -5.63 7.90 7.57
N ASP A 189 -5.99 7.66 8.82
CA ASP A 189 -5.79 6.41 9.53
C ASP A 189 -7.10 5.95 10.18
N VAL A 190 -7.54 4.74 9.86
CA VAL A 190 -8.72 4.10 10.43
C VAL A 190 -8.29 2.76 11.04
N THR A 191 -7.94 2.81 12.31
CA THR A 191 -7.40 1.69 13.07
C THR A 191 -8.49 1.00 13.92
N VAL A 192 -8.24 -0.23 14.35
CA VAL A 192 -9.09 -0.98 15.29
C VAL A 192 -8.32 -1.40 16.55
N ASN A 193 -7.09 -0.91 16.69
CA ASN A 193 -6.18 -1.21 17.79
C ASN A 193 -5.32 0.01 18.10
N SER A 194 -5.16 0.34 19.37
CA SER A 194 -4.43 1.51 19.85
C SER A 194 -2.90 1.43 19.72
N PHE A 195 -2.35 0.32 19.25
CA PHE A 195 -0.90 0.22 19.05
C PHE A 195 -0.43 1.26 18.04
N ASP A 196 0.63 2.00 18.40
CA ASP A 196 1.27 3.05 17.61
C ASP A 196 0.34 4.22 17.23
N SER A 197 -0.68 4.49 18.08
CA SER A 197 -1.59 5.62 17.92
C SER A 197 -0.85 6.96 17.90
N TRP A 198 -1.47 7.94 17.25
CA TRP A 198 -0.93 9.28 17.11
C TRP A 198 -2.02 10.34 17.20
N GLU A 199 -1.65 11.58 17.51
CA GLU A 199 -2.58 12.69 17.66
C GLU A 199 -2.53 13.61 16.44
N PRO A 200 -3.66 13.89 15.76
CA PRO A 200 -3.72 14.85 14.67
C PRO A 200 -3.27 16.26 15.14
N THR A 201 -2.25 16.80 14.48
CA THR A 201 -1.72 18.14 14.75
C THR A 201 -2.24 19.20 13.79
N ASP A 202 -2.79 18.77 12.63
CA ASP A 202 -3.37 19.65 11.61
C ASP A 202 -4.69 19.05 11.10
N PRO A 203 -5.84 19.56 11.51
CA PRO A 203 -7.14 18.98 11.14
C PRO A 203 -7.48 19.14 9.64
N GLN A 204 -6.70 19.89 8.86
CA GLN A 204 -6.88 19.98 7.41
C GLN A 204 -6.14 18.89 6.65
N ARG A 205 -5.16 18.24 7.27
CA ARG A 205 -4.31 17.24 6.64
C ARG A 205 -4.27 15.90 7.39
N HIS A 206 -4.77 15.87 8.62
CA HIS A 206 -4.70 14.70 9.47
C HIS A 206 -6.10 14.23 9.85
N PHE A 207 -6.40 13.00 9.53
CA PHE A 207 -7.58 12.27 9.98
C PHE A 207 -7.13 11.01 10.73
N TYR A 208 -7.62 10.84 11.94
CA TYR A 208 -7.33 9.66 12.75
C TYR A 208 -8.59 9.22 13.48
N VAL A 209 -8.90 7.94 13.43
CA VAL A 209 -9.96 7.34 14.22
C VAL A 209 -9.60 5.93 14.65
N GLU A 210 -9.75 5.65 15.94
CA GLU A 210 -9.76 4.30 16.49
C GLU A 210 -11.22 3.84 16.56
N VAL A 211 -11.54 2.82 15.78
CA VAL A 211 -12.91 2.28 15.67
C VAL A 211 -13.21 1.41 16.89
N ASP A 212 -14.27 1.72 17.60
CA ASP A 212 -14.77 0.96 18.76
C ASP A 212 -15.94 0.03 18.42
N ASN A 213 -16.60 0.27 17.26
CA ASN A 213 -17.77 -0.47 16.82
C ASN A 213 -17.65 -0.89 15.34
N PRO A 214 -17.63 -2.21 15.04
CA PRO A 214 -17.45 -2.71 13.68
C PRO A 214 -18.54 -2.25 12.69
N LYS A 215 -19.75 -1.88 13.18
CA LYS A 215 -20.82 -1.38 12.31
C LYS A 215 -20.51 -0.01 11.70
N GLY A 216 -19.68 0.80 12.36
CA GLY A 216 -19.24 2.11 11.89
C GLY A 216 -18.03 2.07 10.96
N TYR A 217 -17.32 0.93 10.86
CA TYR A 217 -16.02 0.84 10.20
C TYR A 217 -16.01 1.42 8.77
N LEU A 218 -16.95 1.02 7.91
CA LEU A 218 -17.00 1.52 6.52
C LEU A 218 -17.34 3.02 6.47
N GLY A 219 -18.16 3.55 7.38
CA GLY A 219 -18.42 4.98 7.48
C GLY A 219 -17.15 5.76 7.81
N HIS A 220 -16.34 5.28 8.76
CA HIS A 220 -15.04 5.90 9.07
C HIS A 220 -14.06 5.83 7.90
N VAL A 221 -14.10 4.76 7.08
CA VAL A 221 -13.31 4.70 5.83
C VAL A 221 -13.79 5.75 4.82
N GLU A 222 -15.11 5.99 4.71
CA GLU A 222 -15.67 7.06 3.87
C GLU A 222 -15.23 8.45 4.36
N ASP A 223 -15.27 8.70 5.66
CA ASP A 223 -14.80 9.96 6.27
C ASP A 223 -13.30 10.17 6.02
N ALA A 224 -12.48 9.12 6.17
CA ALA A 224 -11.05 9.15 5.87
C ALA A 224 -10.80 9.50 4.39
N LEU A 225 -11.52 8.88 3.45
CA LEU A 225 -11.43 9.21 2.04
C LEU A 225 -11.90 10.65 1.74
N HIS A 226 -12.91 11.14 2.45
CA HIS A 226 -13.35 12.53 2.33
C HIS A 226 -12.26 13.52 2.77
N SER A 227 -11.54 13.21 3.86
CA SER A 227 -10.41 14.04 4.31
C SER A 227 -9.26 14.13 3.29
N LEU A 228 -9.19 13.17 2.37
CA LEU A 228 -8.19 13.10 1.30
C LEU A 228 -8.65 13.68 -0.05
N GLU A 229 -9.74 14.44 -0.12
CA GLU A 229 -10.28 14.95 -1.40
C GLU A 229 -9.35 15.89 -2.19
N ARG A 230 -8.34 16.47 -1.51
CA ARG A 230 -7.40 17.45 -2.09
C ARG A 230 -6.09 16.85 -2.59
N VAL A 231 -5.95 15.51 -2.58
CA VAL A 231 -4.69 14.87 -2.96
C VAL A 231 -4.64 14.56 -4.46
N ASP A 232 -3.45 14.64 -5.03
CA ASP A 232 -3.17 14.33 -6.42
C ASP A 232 -2.69 12.88 -6.62
N PHE A 233 -2.33 12.19 -5.53
CA PHE A 233 -1.86 10.80 -5.52
C PHE A 233 -2.29 10.10 -4.23
N LEU A 234 -2.72 8.83 -4.32
CA LEU A 234 -3.11 8.04 -3.16
C LEU A 234 -2.16 6.86 -2.94
N ILE A 235 -1.67 6.73 -1.71
CA ILE A 235 -0.97 5.55 -1.20
C ILE A 235 -1.91 4.84 -0.24
N TYR A 236 -2.25 3.58 -0.52
CA TYR A 236 -3.15 2.78 0.28
C TYR A 236 -2.39 1.67 1.01
N ASN A 237 -2.36 1.73 2.34
CA ASN A 237 -1.86 0.66 3.20
C ASN A 237 -3.01 -0.31 3.50
N ALA A 238 -3.06 -1.43 2.78
CA ALA A 238 -4.23 -2.33 2.70
C ALA A 238 -4.12 -3.48 3.71
N GLY A 239 -4.07 -3.19 5.02
CA GLY A 239 -3.98 -4.21 6.07
C GLY A 239 -5.20 -5.13 6.10
N MET A 240 -4.97 -6.44 6.21
CA MET A 240 -6.02 -7.45 6.37
C MET A 240 -6.26 -7.84 7.82
N ASP A 241 -5.43 -7.38 8.71
CA ASP A 241 -5.53 -7.62 10.15
C ASP A 241 -6.64 -6.83 10.85
N THR A 242 -7.33 -5.92 10.17
CA THR A 242 -8.64 -5.39 10.64
C THR A 242 -9.74 -6.46 10.64
N TYR A 243 -9.61 -7.52 9.80
CA TYR A 243 -10.55 -8.65 9.80
C TYR A 243 -10.46 -9.44 11.10
N ALA A 244 -11.62 -9.75 11.68
CA ALA A 244 -11.74 -10.42 12.98
C ALA A 244 -10.84 -11.66 13.15
N LYS A 245 -10.74 -12.49 12.12
CA LYS A 245 -9.95 -13.73 12.18
C LYS A 245 -8.46 -13.55 11.83
N ALA A 246 -8.06 -12.37 11.34
CA ALA A 246 -6.67 -12.08 11.02
C ALA A 246 -5.97 -11.22 12.08
N GLY A 247 -6.56 -11.12 13.27
CA GLY A 247 -6.03 -10.34 14.39
C GLY A 247 -6.86 -9.12 14.77
N GLY A 248 -7.91 -8.81 14.00
CA GLY A 248 -8.66 -7.56 14.10
C GLY A 248 -9.93 -7.62 14.98
N MET A 249 -10.84 -6.72 14.68
CA MET A 249 -12.03 -6.49 15.50
C MET A 249 -13.16 -7.49 15.18
N LYS A 250 -13.71 -8.11 16.24
CA LYS A 250 -14.90 -8.99 16.11
C LYS A 250 -16.06 -8.21 15.46
N GLY A 251 -16.58 -8.78 14.37
CA GLY A 251 -17.67 -8.18 13.58
C GLY A 251 -17.20 -7.59 12.25
N ILE A 252 -15.92 -7.32 12.07
CA ILE A 252 -15.36 -7.01 10.73
C ILE A 252 -15.20 -8.34 9.98
N THR A 253 -16.00 -8.53 8.95
CA THR A 253 -16.09 -9.76 8.14
C THR A 253 -15.33 -9.62 6.81
N LYS A 254 -15.12 -10.75 6.11
CA LYS A 254 -14.58 -10.73 4.73
C LYS A 254 -15.39 -9.84 3.79
N ASP A 255 -16.70 -9.78 3.95
CA ASP A 255 -17.57 -8.95 3.11
C ASP A 255 -17.36 -7.45 3.39
N ILE A 256 -17.11 -7.09 4.65
CA ILE A 256 -16.71 -5.71 5.01
C ILE A 256 -15.37 -5.37 4.36
N ILE A 257 -14.37 -6.25 4.45
CA ILE A 257 -13.08 -6.07 3.78
C ILE A 257 -13.27 -5.89 2.26
N ARG A 258 -14.01 -6.76 1.58
CA ARG A 258 -14.28 -6.62 0.14
C ARG A 258 -14.97 -5.31 -0.23
N LYS A 259 -15.89 -4.83 0.60
CA LYS A 259 -16.55 -3.52 0.40
C LYS A 259 -15.55 -2.39 0.58
N ARG A 260 -14.68 -2.46 1.58
CA ARG A 260 -13.59 -1.51 1.81
C ARG A 260 -12.68 -1.37 0.59
N GLU A 261 -12.19 -2.50 0.05
CA GLU A 261 -11.32 -2.49 -1.14
C GLU A 261 -12.00 -1.80 -2.34
N LYS A 262 -13.26 -2.14 -2.60
CA LYS A 262 -14.04 -1.53 -3.68
C LYS A 262 -14.26 -0.03 -3.46
N LEU A 263 -14.53 0.38 -2.23
CA LEU A 263 -14.74 1.78 -1.85
C LEU A 263 -13.49 2.62 -2.15
N VAL A 264 -12.31 2.17 -1.70
CA VAL A 264 -11.04 2.87 -1.91
C VAL A 264 -10.73 3.02 -3.40
N VAL A 265 -10.78 1.92 -4.16
CA VAL A 265 -10.45 1.96 -5.58
C VAL A 265 -11.49 2.75 -6.39
N HIS A 266 -12.78 2.62 -6.07
CA HIS A 266 -13.82 3.42 -6.71
C HIS A 266 -13.61 4.92 -6.48
N TRP A 267 -13.28 5.31 -5.25
CA TRP A 267 -12.98 6.69 -4.89
C TRP A 267 -11.81 7.26 -5.69
N ALA A 268 -10.69 6.53 -5.80
CA ALA A 268 -9.52 6.95 -6.55
C ALA A 268 -9.80 7.05 -8.07
N LYS A 269 -10.51 6.06 -8.63
CA LYS A 269 -10.92 6.05 -10.05
C LYS A 269 -11.87 7.19 -10.39
N ALA A 270 -12.87 7.47 -9.55
CA ALA A 270 -13.82 8.57 -9.76
C ALA A 270 -13.12 9.94 -9.81
N ARG A 271 -12.03 10.10 -9.06
CA ARG A 271 -11.18 11.31 -9.03
C ARG A 271 -10.08 11.32 -10.07
N LYS A 272 -9.87 10.20 -10.77
CA LYS A 272 -8.82 10.03 -11.79
C LYS A 272 -7.42 10.31 -11.25
N ILE A 273 -7.17 10.01 -9.98
CA ILE A 273 -5.85 10.16 -9.36
C ILE A 273 -5.06 8.85 -9.44
N PRO A 274 -3.75 8.91 -9.70
CA PRO A 274 -2.88 7.74 -9.61
C PRO A 274 -2.87 7.20 -8.17
N HIS A 275 -2.85 5.87 -8.03
CA HIS A 275 -2.90 5.24 -6.74
C HIS A 275 -2.13 3.93 -6.68
N ILE A 276 -1.61 3.62 -5.49
CA ILE A 276 -0.89 2.37 -5.22
C ILE A 276 -1.40 1.72 -3.95
N PHE A 277 -1.11 0.41 -3.80
CA PHE A 277 -1.32 -0.30 -2.54
C PHE A 277 -0.06 -0.97 -2.03
N ALA A 278 0.00 -1.17 -0.71
CA ALA A 278 0.84 -2.14 0.00
C ALA A 278 -0.05 -3.19 0.67
N LEU A 279 0.44 -4.42 0.91
CA LEU A 279 -0.35 -5.44 1.59
C LEU A 279 -0.54 -5.14 3.08
N ALA A 280 0.46 -4.57 3.75
CA ALA A 280 0.44 -4.25 5.18
C ALA A 280 0.22 -5.47 6.10
N GLY A 281 -0.43 -5.31 7.25
CA GLY A 281 -0.71 -6.36 8.22
C GLY A 281 -1.66 -7.46 7.72
N GLY A 282 -1.66 -8.56 8.41
CA GLY A 282 -2.49 -9.74 8.14
C GLY A 282 -1.76 -11.00 8.59
N TYR A 283 -2.32 -11.68 9.60
CA TYR A 283 -1.61 -12.72 10.34
C TYR A 283 -2.46 -13.99 10.47
N LYS A 284 -1.78 -15.13 10.73
CA LYS A 284 -2.43 -16.38 11.11
C LYS A 284 -3.00 -16.23 12.54
N TRP A 285 -4.26 -15.93 12.61
CA TRP A 285 -4.98 -15.77 13.86
C TRP A 285 -6.30 -16.55 13.81
N ASP A 286 -6.85 -16.94 14.95
CA ASP A 286 -8.15 -17.62 15.07
C ASP A 286 -8.39 -18.74 14.04
N GLY A 287 -7.37 -19.58 13.84
CA GLY A 287 -7.42 -20.73 12.93
C GLY A 287 -7.24 -20.43 11.44
N LEU A 288 -6.93 -19.20 11.04
CA LEU A 288 -6.55 -18.90 9.66
C LEU A 288 -5.20 -19.54 9.29
N THR A 289 -5.15 -20.12 8.09
CA THR A 289 -3.88 -20.54 7.49
C THR A 289 -3.23 -19.36 6.75
N LEU A 290 -1.94 -19.48 6.42
CA LEU A 290 -1.23 -18.44 5.66
C LEU A 290 -1.82 -18.26 4.25
N GLU A 291 -2.29 -19.35 3.63
CA GLU A 291 -3.00 -19.32 2.35
C GLU A 291 -4.29 -18.51 2.43
N GLN A 292 -5.06 -18.67 3.51
CA GLN A 292 -6.28 -17.89 3.71
C GLN A 292 -5.99 -16.41 3.97
N VAL A 293 -4.88 -16.08 4.63
CA VAL A 293 -4.40 -14.69 4.76
C VAL A 293 -4.01 -14.14 3.38
N ALA A 294 -3.29 -14.91 2.57
CA ALA A 294 -2.94 -14.52 1.22
C ALA A 294 -4.18 -14.31 0.32
N GLU A 295 -5.22 -15.15 0.45
CA GLU A 295 -6.51 -14.96 -0.23
C GLU A 295 -7.21 -13.65 0.15
N LEU A 296 -7.08 -13.20 1.39
CA LEU A 296 -7.60 -11.88 1.80
C LEU A 296 -6.87 -10.76 1.07
N HIS A 297 -5.55 -10.79 1.07
CA HIS A 297 -4.73 -9.80 0.36
C HIS A 297 -4.96 -9.82 -1.17
N LEU A 298 -5.29 -10.98 -1.73
CA LEU A 298 -5.63 -11.10 -3.14
C LEU A 298 -6.89 -10.29 -3.53
N GLU A 299 -7.80 -10.01 -2.59
CA GLU A 299 -8.98 -9.17 -2.85
C GLU A 299 -8.56 -7.72 -3.21
N THR A 300 -7.52 -7.16 -2.57
CA THR A 300 -6.95 -5.86 -2.95
C THR A 300 -6.42 -5.91 -4.38
N VAL A 301 -5.61 -6.92 -4.71
CA VAL A 301 -5.04 -7.06 -6.06
C VAL A 301 -6.14 -7.15 -7.12
N LYS A 302 -7.18 -7.96 -6.89
CA LYS A 302 -8.33 -8.12 -7.80
C LYS A 302 -9.05 -6.80 -8.09
N VAL A 303 -9.30 -6.00 -7.04
CA VAL A 303 -10.02 -4.73 -7.20
C VAL A 303 -9.17 -3.69 -7.91
N PHE A 304 -7.86 -3.70 -7.69
CA PHE A 304 -6.92 -2.85 -8.44
C PHE A 304 -6.78 -3.29 -9.90
N ALA A 305 -6.85 -4.59 -10.20
CA ALA A 305 -6.76 -5.13 -11.56
C ALA A 305 -8.02 -4.86 -12.39
N ALA A 306 -9.20 -4.86 -11.75
CA ALA A 306 -10.48 -4.58 -12.41
C ALA A 306 -10.59 -3.13 -12.89
#